data_b42850f7d702cbbe901c3aeb7a1bbd2f
#
_entry.id   b42850f7d702cbbe901c3aeb7a1bbd2f
#
_cell.length_a   1.000
_cell.length_b   1.000
_cell.length_c   1.000
_cell.angle_alpha   90.00
_cell.angle_beta   90.00
_cell.angle_gamma   90.00
#
_symmetry.space_group_name_H-M   'P 1'
#
loop_
_entity.id
_entity.type
_entity.pdbx_description
1 polymer ?
#
loop_
_entity_poly.entity_id
_entity_poly.type
_entity_poly.pdbx_seq_one_letter_code
_entity_poly.pdbx_strand_id
1 'polypeptide(L)'
;MAQILCSTGALIGRPNNRDYRILRDVCHKLNCDGFEFMMYSTWYGLEGDILKFLLELNINIPVMHCEKHIGEYISKGSKEDLAEAVRRFEINCKMAKALSVHKMVVHLWDGVTSDSNFSNNLEAYGILRKIAEAYEIDLLIENVVCNHENPMKHWMELLNRYPDIHFIYDTKMAALHCQETLLYDDKYDIFWKEKHIRHYHVNDYGCG
;
A
#
# COMPACT_ATOMS: atom_id res chain seq x y z
N MET A 1 0.44 -22.46 -2.22
CA MET A 1 1.67 -22.05 -1.51
C MET A 1 1.67 -20.54 -1.40
N ALA A 2 2.22 -19.97 -0.33
CA ALA A 2 2.44 -18.52 -0.24
C ALA A 2 3.49 -18.12 -1.28
N GLN A 3 3.33 -16.96 -1.90
CA GLN A 3 4.33 -16.38 -2.81
C GLN A 3 5.25 -15.44 -2.02
N ILE A 4 6.53 -15.47 -2.33
CA ILE A 4 7.52 -14.54 -1.80
C ILE A 4 7.83 -13.49 -2.86
N LEU A 5 7.44 -12.25 -2.58
CA LEU A 5 7.66 -11.11 -3.47
C LEU A 5 8.78 -10.22 -2.94
N CYS A 6 9.55 -9.64 -3.85
CA CYS A 6 10.49 -8.59 -3.51
C CYS A 6 9.83 -7.23 -3.76
N SER A 7 9.75 -6.36 -2.73
CA SER A 7 9.29 -4.99 -2.95
C SER A 7 10.32 -4.19 -3.73
N THR A 8 9.91 -3.57 -4.83
CA THR A 8 10.79 -2.66 -5.58
C THR A 8 11.18 -1.44 -4.75
N GLY A 9 10.41 -1.13 -3.70
CA GLY A 9 10.77 -0.11 -2.70
C GLY A 9 12.04 -0.41 -1.91
N ALA A 10 12.45 -1.68 -1.82
CA ALA A 10 13.74 -2.08 -1.22
C ALA A 10 14.92 -1.87 -2.20
N LEU A 11 14.66 -1.84 -3.48
CA LEU A 11 15.66 -1.73 -4.54
C LEU A 11 15.83 -0.29 -5.04
N ILE A 12 14.73 0.43 -5.12
CA ILE A 12 14.63 1.79 -5.65
C ILE A 12 14.51 2.77 -4.49
N GLY A 13 15.44 3.70 -4.39
CA GLY A 13 15.46 4.65 -3.29
C GLY A 13 16.30 5.89 -3.57
N ARG A 14 16.53 6.71 -2.55
CA ARG A 14 17.37 7.91 -2.66
C ARG A 14 18.78 7.63 -3.20
N PRO A 15 19.46 6.53 -2.82
CA PRO A 15 20.83 6.27 -3.31
C PRO A 15 20.94 6.11 -4.81
N ASN A 16 19.88 5.71 -5.50
CA ASN A 16 19.84 5.57 -6.96
C ASN A 16 18.89 6.57 -7.63
N ASN A 17 18.64 7.71 -6.98
CA ASN A 17 17.77 8.78 -7.48
C ASN A 17 16.35 8.32 -7.83
N ARG A 18 15.87 7.23 -7.23
CA ARG A 18 14.59 6.58 -7.55
C ARG A 18 14.45 6.25 -9.03
N ASP A 19 15.53 5.79 -9.65
CA ASP A 19 15.54 5.38 -11.05
C ASP A 19 14.98 3.96 -11.19
N TYR A 20 13.76 3.83 -11.73
CA TYR A 20 13.11 2.54 -11.96
C TYR A 20 13.87 1.63 -12.91
N ARG A 21 14.73 2.18 -13.78
CA ARG A 21 15.48 1.43 -14.80
C ARG A 21 16.50 0.47 -14.21
N ILE A 22 16.92 0.66 -12.96
CA ILE A 22 17.80 -0.28 -12.24
C ILE A 22 17.21 -1.68 -12.13
N LEU A 23 15.88 -1.82 -12.20
CA LEU A 23 15.21 -3.13 -12.14
C LEU A 23 15.72 -4.07 -13.24
N ARG A 24 16.13 -3.54 -14.41
CA ARG A 24 16.69 -4.35 -15.49
C ARG A 24 17.92 -5.14 -15.05
N ASP A 25 18.76 -4.55 -14.22
CA ASP A 25 20.03 -5.13 -13.79
C ASP A 25 19.90 -6.02 -12.55
N VAL A 26 18.83 -5.85 -11.74
CA VAL A 26 18.73 -6.49 -10.44
C VAL A 26 17.65 -7.57 -10.37
N CYS A 27 16.54 -7.46 -11.10
CA CYS A 27 15.42 -8.40 -11.01
C CYS A 27 15.83 -9.85 -11.25
N HIS A 28 16.69 -10.10 -12.23
CA HIS A 28 17.13 -11.47 -12.58
C HIS A 28 18.12 -12.09 -11.58
N LYS A 29 18.61 -11.30 -10.61
CA LYS A 29 19.56 -11.75 -9.58
C LYS A 29 18.85 -12.18 -8.29
N LEU A 30 17.55 -11.92 -8.19
CA LEU A 30 16.76 -12.17 -7.00
C LEU A 30 16.01 -13.49 -7.15
N ASN A 31 16.06 -14.31 -6.10
CA ASN A 31 15.31 -15.55 -6.01
C ASN A 31 13.98 -15.29 -5.29
N CYS A 32 12.98 -14.81 -6.04
CA CYS A 32 11.63 -14.56 -5.55
C CYS A 32 10.59 -14.96 -6.60
N ASP A 33 9.33 -15.11 -6.20
CA ASP A 33 8.23 -15.51 -7.08
C ASP A 33 7.70 -14.34 -7.95
N GLY A 34 8.08 -13.11 -7.61
CA GLY A 34 7.69 -11.89 -8.32
C GLY A 34 8.02 -10.65 -7.53
N PHE A 35 7.46 -9.53 -7.95
CA PHE A 35 7.72 -8.22 -7.36
C PHE A 35 6.44 -7.54 -6.93
N GLU A 36 6.52 -6.80 -5.80
CA GLU A 36 5.56 -5.76 -5.49
C GLU A 36 6.12 -4.45 -6.05
N PHE A 37 5.42 -3.86 -7.02
CA PHE A 37 5.85 -2.62 -7.62
C PHE A 37 5.37 -1.42 -6.81
N MET A 38 6.31 -0.63 -6.27
CA MET A 38 6.01 0.60 -5.52
C MET A 38 6.08 1.82 -6.44
N MET A 39 4.99 2.60 -6.47
CA MET A 39 4.94 3.89 -7.17
C MET A 39 5.56 5.00 -6.32
N TYR A 40 6.19 5.98 -6.95
CA TYR A 40 6.78 7.15 -6.30
C TYR A 40 6.15 8.46 -6.81
N SER A 41 6.02 9.46 -5.93
CA SER A 41 5.46 10.77 -6.27
C SER A 41 6.21 11.52 -7.36
N THR A 42 7.50 11.28 -7.47
CA THR A 42 8.36 11.89 -8.50
C THR A 42 8.16 11.29 -9.90
N TRP A 43 7.34 10.27 -10.03
CA TRP A 43 7.09 9.57 -11.29
C TRP A 43 5.77 9.96 -11.96
N TYR A 44 4.97 10.82 -11.34
CA TYR A 44 3.79 11.36 -12.00
C TYR A 44 4.20 12.20 -13.22
N GLY A 45 3.58 11.90 -14.36
CA GLY A 45 3.96 12.40 -15.68
C GLY A 45 4.92 11.49 -16.46
N LEU A 46 5.43 10.41 -15.83
CA LEU A 46 6.29 9.39 -16.46
C LEU A 46 5.60 8.03 -16.58
N GLU A 47 4.30 7.94 -16.24
CA GLU A 47 3.56 6.68 -16.12
C GLU A 47 3.65 5.84 -17.40
N GLY A 48 3.57 6.49 -18.57
CA GLY A 48 3.65 5.82 -19.86
C GLY A 48 5.02 5.17 -20.11
N ASP A 49 6.10 5.86 -19.77
CA ASP A 49 7.47 5.35 -19.92
C ASP A 49 7.73 4.21 -18.94
N ILE A 50 7.28 4.34 -17.69
CA ILE A 50 7.42 3.31 -16.66
C ILE A 50 6.63 2.06 -17.06
N LEU A 51 5.38 2.23 -17.51
CA LEU A 51 4.54 1.13 -17.95
C LEU A 51 5.19 0.37 -19.11
N LYS A 52 5.66 1.10 -20.13
CA LYS A 52 6.37 0.51 -21.26
C LYS A 52 7.59 -0.28 -20.80
N PHE A 53 8.40 0.31 -19.92
CA PHE A 53 9.59 -0.33 -19.38
C PHE A 53 9.25 -1.63 -18.61
N LEU A 54 8.23 -1.62 -17.75
CA LEU A 54 7.83 -2.79 -16.97
C LEU A 54 7.29 -3.92 -17.87
N LEU A 55 6.52 -3.58 -18.90
CA LEU A 55 6.04 -4.54 -19.89
C LEU A 55 7.18 -5.17 -20.69
N GLU A 56 8.18 -4.37 -21.10
CA GLU A 56 9.38 -4.86 -21.77
C GLU A 56 10.24 -5.74 -20.85
N LEU A 57 10.31 -5.41 -19.58
CA LEU A 57 11.06 -6.18 -18.57
C LEU A 57 10.45 -7.56 -18.30
N ASN A 58 9.16 -7.71 -18.54
CA ASN A 58 8.41 -8.96 -18.47
C ASN A 58 8.62 -9.74 -17.16
N ILE A 59 8.60 -9.03 -16.02
CA ILE A 59 8.66 -9.61 -14.68
C ILE A 59 7.26 -9.82 -14.12
N ASN A 60 7.10 -10.80 -13.23
CA ASN A 60 5.84 -11.04 -12.54
C ASN A 60 5.60 -9.96 -11.48
N ILE A 61 4.51 -9.20 -11.61
CA ILE A 61 4.09 -8.13 -10.67
C ILE A 61 2.66 -8.42 -10.21
N PRO A 62 2.46 -9.29 -9.21
CA PRO A 62 1.11 -9.61 -8.73
C PRO A 62 0.51 -8.54 -7.80
N VAL A 63 1.33 -7.65 -7.25
CA VAL A 63 0.93 -6.61 -6.31
C VAL A 63 1.55 -5.26 -6.70
N MET A 64 0.78 -4.19 -6.57
CA MET A 64 1.27 -2.82 -6.70
C MET A 64 1.06 -2.07 -5.38
N HIS A 65 2.05 -1.32 -4.96
CA HIS A 65 1.95 -0.40 -3.83
C HIS A 65 1.74 1.01 -4.34
N CYS A 66 0.65 1.64 -3.92
CA CYS A 66 0.35 3.03 -4.25
C CYS A 66 1.44 3.98 -3.73
N GLU A 67 1.53 5.12 -4.36
CA GLU A 67 2.34 6.23 -3.90
C GLU A 67 1.86 6.71 -2.51
N LYS A 68 2.79 6.82 -1.55
CA LYS A 68 2.48 7.00 -0.12
C LYS A 68 1.79 8.31 0.21
N HIS A 69 2.09 9.42 -0.49
CA HIS A 69 1.48 10.72 -0.21
C HIS A 69 -0.03 10.76 -0.52
N ILE A 70 -0.60 9.71 -1.14
CA ILE A 70 -2.06 9.58 -1.23
C ILE A 70 -2.67 9.61 0.16
N GLY A 71 -2.14 8.84 1.12
CA GLY A 71 -2.57 8.85 2.51
C GLY A 71 -2.37 10.21 3.21
N GLU A 72 -1.26 10.89 2.91
CA GLU A 72 -1.00 12.24 3.43
C GLU A 72 -2.05 13.25 2.96
N TYR A 73 -2.40 13.25 1.66
CA TYR A 73 -3.45 14.11 1.12
C TYR A 73 -4.82 13.80 1.74
N ILE A 74 -5.18 12.54 1.88
CA ILE A 74 -6.41 12.14 2.57
C ILE A 74 -6.44 12.68 4.00
N SER A 75 -5.34 12.54 4.73
CA SER A 75 -5.20 12.98 6.13
C SER A 75 -5.34 14.49 6.30
N LYS A 76 -4.89 15.30 5.34
CA LYS A 76 -5.09 16.76 5.34
C LYS A 76 -6.56 17.17 5.27
N GLY A 77 -7.38 16.42 4.54
CA GLY A 77 -8.83 16.46 4.58
C GLY A 77 -9.50 17.67 3.93
N SER A 78 -8.78 18.56 3.21
CA SER A 78 -9.43 19.57 2.38
C SER A 78 -10.04 18.93 1.13
N LYS A 79 -10.98 19.62 0.49
CA LYS A 79 -11.58 19.13 -0.77
C LYS A 79 -10.54 19.03 -1.88
N GLU A 80 -9.60 19.96 -1.91
CA GLU A 80 -8.52 20.02 -2.88
C GLU A 80 -7.53 18.86 -2.65
N ASP A 81 -7.16 18.59 -1.39
CA ASP A 81 -6.29 17.49 -1.04
C ASP A 81 -6.95 16.14 -1.37
N LEU A 82 -8.22 15.96 -1.04
CA LEU A 82 -8.95 14.73 -1.38
C LEU A 82 -9.04 14.54 -2.91
N ALA A 83 -9.29 15.60 -3.67
CA ALA A 83 -9.30 15.53 -5.12
C ALA A 83 -7.94 15.11 -5.70
N GLU A 84 -6.84 15.62 -5.14
CA GLU A 84 -5.49 15.22 -5.53
C GLU A 84 -5.18 13.76 -5.14
N ALA A 85 -5.59 13.32 -3.95
CA ALA A 85 -5.47 11.92 -3.54
C ALA A 85 -6.19 10.99 -4.52
N VAL A 86 -7.43 11.31 -4.86
CA VAL A 86 -8.26 10.55 -5.82
C VAL A 86 -7.61 10.52 -7.20
N ARG A 87 -7.15 11.66 -7.71
CA ARG A 87 -6.47 11.74 -9.00
C ARG A 87 -5.23 10.83 -9.05
N ARG A 88 -4.40 10.87 -8.01
CA ARG A 88 -3.20 10.02 -7.89
C ARG A 88 -3.58 8.54 -7.80
N PHE A 89 -4.58 8.23 -7.00
CA PHE A 89 -5.06 6.87 -6.84
C PHE A 89 -5.57 6.29 -8.16
N GLU A 90 -6.35 7.05 -8.93
CA GLU A 90 -6.80 6.63 -10.27
C GLU A 90 -5.65 6.37 -11.24
N ILE A 91 -4.58 7.17 -11.19
CA ILE A 91 -3.37 6.92 -12.00
C ILE A 91 -2.76 5.56 -11.62
N ASN A 92 -2.65 5.28 -10.30
CA ASN A 92 -2.13 3.99 -9.83
C ASN A 92 -3.05 2.83 -10.28
N CYS A 93 -4.37 2.98 -10.22
CA CYS A 93 -5.32 1.98 -10.70
C CYS A 93 -5.18 1.72 -12.22
N LYS A 94 -5.02 2.78 -13.02
CA LYS A 94 -4.78 2.65 -14.47
C LYS A 94 -3.50 1.89 -14.77
N MET A 95 -2.42 2.17 -14.04
CA MET A 95 -1.16 1.43 -14.19
C MET A 95 -1.31 -0.03 -13.77
N ALA A 96 -1.94 -0.30 -12.63
CA ALA A 96 -2.21 -1.65 -12.15
C ALA A 96 -3.00 -2.45 -13.19
N LYS A 97 -4.09 -1.89 -13.73
CA LYS A 97 -4.91 -2.53 -14.78
C LYS A 97 -4.08 -2.84 -16.03
N ALA A 98 -3.25 -1.90 -16.49
CA ALA A 98 -2.41 -2.07 -17.67
C ALA A 98 -1.33 -3.16 -17.47
N LEU A 99 -0.88 -3.38 -16.23
CA LEU A 99 0.06 -4.44 -15.85
C LEU A 99 -0.66 -5.76 -15.48
N SER A 100 -1.99 -5.83 -15.59
CA SER A 100 -2.81 -6.97 -15.12
C SER A 100 -2.63 -7.28 -13.62
N VAL A 101 -2.40 -6.26 -12.83
CA VAL A 101 -2.31 -6.35 -11.37
C VAL A 101 -3.70 -6.20 -10.76
N HIS A 102 -4.10 -7.15 -9.93
CA HIS A 102 -5.42 -7.17 -9.28
C HIS A 102 -5.39 -6.94 -7.77
N LYS A 103 -4.22 -6.66 -7.21
CA LYS A 103 -4.06 -6.39 -5.77
C LYS A 103 -3.23 -5.13 -5.57
N MET A 104 -3.73 -4.20 -4.77
CA MET A 104 -3.06 -2.91 -4.56
C MET A 104 -3.04 -2.50 -3.10
N VAL A 105 -1.87 -2.10 -2.61
CA VAL A 105 -1.65 -1.61 -1.25
C VAL A 105 -1.75 -0.10 -1.22
N VAL A 106 -2.42 0.46 -0.22
CA VAL A 106 -2.49 1.90 0.00
C VAL A 106 -2.29 2.27 1.47
N HIS A 107 -1.54 3.33 1.71
CA HIS A 107 -1.57 4.07 2.97
C HIS A 107 -2.84 4.91 2.98
N LEU A 108 -3.77 4.61 3.89
CA LEU A 108 -5.00 5.38 4.03
C LEU A 108 -4.81 6.64 4.88
N TRP A 109 -3.77 6.65 5.73
CA TRP A 109 -3.27 7.79 6.48
C TRP A 109 -1.75 7.83 6.37
N ASP A 110 -1.15 9.01 6.43
CA ASP A 110 0.31 9.19 6.40
C ASP A 110 0.67 10.65 6.77
N GLY A 111 1.97 10.89 6.93
CA GLY A 111 2.53 12.22 7.16
C GLY A 111 2.28 12.79 8.55
N VAL A 112 2.51 14.10 8.69
CA VAL A 112 2.40 14.78 9.98
C VAL A 112 0.96 14.83 10.50
N THR A 113 -0.02 14.96 9.61
CA THR A 113 -1.44 14.97 9.96
C THR A 113 -1.95 13.57 10.32
N SER A 114 -1.49 12.56 9.59
CA SER A 114 -1.79 11.14 9.82
C SER A 114 -3.28 10.88 10.17
N ASP A 115 -3.53 10.38 11.35
CA ASP A 115 -4.85 9.98 11.86
C ASP A 115 -5.52 11.03 12.76
N SER A 116 -5.08 12.29 12.71
CA SER A 116 -5.62 13.36 13.58
C SER A 116 -7.12 13.62 13.39
N ASN A 117 -7.65 13.35 12.22
CA ASN A 117 -9.08 13.35 11.92
C ASN A 117 -9.45 12.10 11.11
N PHE A 118 -9.47 10.96 11.78
CA PHE A 118 -9.65 9.66 11.12
C PHE A 118 -10.98 9.51 10.39
N SER A 119 -12.00 10.34 10.69
CA SER A 119 -13.24 10.35 9.91
C SER A 119 -13.02 10.67 8.43
N ASN A 120 -12.05 11.54 8.11
CA ASN A 120 -11.69 11.83 6.73
C ASN A 120 -11.15 10.59 6.01
N ASN A 121 -10.30 9.81 6.73
CA ASN A 121 -9.72 8.59 6.18
C ASN A 121 -10.80 7.50 5.96
N LEU A 122 -11.74 7.36 6.90
CA LEU A 122 -12.89 6.46 6.75
C LEU A 122 -13.76 6.80 5.53
N GLU A 123 -14.07 8.08 5.33
CA GLU A 123 -14.87 8.51 4.18
C GLU A 123 -14.12 8.35 2.86
N ALA A 124 -12.84 8.70 2.84
CA ALA A 124 -11.97 8.55 1.67
C ALA A 124 -11.87 7.09 1.24
N TYR A 125 -11.77 6.13 2.18
CA TYR A 125 -11.77 4.71 1.84
C TYR A 125 -12.98 4.31 0.99
N GLY A 126 -14.17 4.79 1.35
CA GLY A 126 -15.40 4.51 0.57
C GLY A 126 -15.35 5.03 -0.87
N ILE A 127 -14.60 6.12 -1.12
CA ILE A 127 -14.36 6.65 -2.47
C ILE A 127 -13.32 5.79 -3.20
N LEU A 128 -12.18 5.55 -2.57
CA LEU A 128 -11.09 4.76 -3.18
C LEU A 128 -11.53 3.34 -3.51
N ARG A 129 -12.31 2.72 -2.62
CA ARG A 129 -12.88 1.39 -2.83
C ARG A 129 -13.68 1.30 -4.12
N LYS A 130 -14.62 2.24 -4.36
CA LYS A 130 -15.44 2.26 -5.58
C LYS A 130 -14.59 2.41 -6.84
N ILE A 131 -13.52 3.19 -6.76
CA ILE A 131 -12.57 3.34 -7.86
C ILE A 131 -11.84 2.01 -8.09
N ALA A 132 -11.30 1.39 -7.04
CA ALA A 132 -10.60 0.11 -7.13
C ALA A 132 -11.50 -0.98 -7.73
N GLU A 133 -12.75 -1.08 -7.28
CA GLU A 133 -13.76 -2.00 -7.82
C GLU A 133 -13.98 -1.82 -9.32
N ALA A 134 -14.04 -0.58 -9.81
CA ALA A 134 -14.19 -0.27 -11.25
C ALA A 134 -12.98 -0.72 -12.09
N TYR A 135 -11.81 -0.89 -11.46
CA TYR A 135 -10.60 -1.42 -12.08
C TYR A 135 -10.35 -2.91 -11.78
N GLU A 136 -11.28 -3.58 -11.08
CA GLU A 136 -11.16 -4.99 -10.64
C GLU A 136 -9.94 -5.24 -9.73
N ILE A 137 -9.69 -4.28 -8.82
CA ILE A 137 -8.55 -4.29 -7.91
C ILE A 137 -9.03 -4.60 -6.48
N ASP A 138 -8.42 -5.58 -5.83
CA ASP A 138 -8.51 -5.85 -4.41
C ASP A 138 -7.64 -4.83 -3.65
N LEU A 139 -8.29 -3.89 -2.95
CA LEU A 139 -7.63 -2.78 -2.27
C LEU A 139 -7.30 -3.17 -0.83
N LEU A 140 -6.02 -3.13 -0.47
CA LEU A 140 -5.51 -3.49 0.84
C LEU A 140 -5.03 -2.26 1.61
N ILE A 141 -5.49 -2.12 2.86
CA ILE A 141 -5.10 -1.02 3.75
C ILE A 141 -3.97 -1.48 4.66
N GLU A 142 -2.85 -0.74 4.64
CA GLU A 142 -1.67 -1.04 5.45
C GLU A 142 -1.81 -0.50 6.88
N ASN A 143 -1.23 -1.21 7.88
CA ASN A 143 -1.13 -0.79 9.27
C ASN A 143 -0.03 0.28 9.47
N VAL A 144 -0.15 1.38 8.77
CA VAL A 144 0.82 2.49 8.81
C VAL A 144 0.90 3.12 10.20
N VAL A 145 2.05 3.70 10.53
CA VAL A 145 2.27 4.42 11.78
C VAL A 145 1.23 5.53 11.97
N CYS A 146 0.62 5.55 13.14
CA CYS A 146 -0.34 6.55 13.58
C CYS A 146 0.34 7.57 14.51
N ASN A 147 -0.18 8.80 14.55
CA ASN A 147 0.30 9.85 15.44
C ASN A 147 -0.57 10.00 16.70
N HIS A 148 -1.82 9.56 16.66
CA HIS A 148 -2.81 9.75 17.73
C HIS A 148 -3.31 8.43 18.33
N GLU A 149 -3.61 7.46 17.50
CA GLU A 149 -4.09 6.13 17.94
C GLU A 149 -3.15 5.02 17.47
N ASN A 150 -3.61 3.80 17.44
CA ASN A 150 -2.85 2.68 16.90
C ASN A 150 -3.54 2.09 15.67
N PRO A 151 -2.78 1.50 14.73
CA PRO A 151 -3.33 0.95 13.49
C PRO A 151 -4.41 -0.12 13.69
N MET A 152 -4.30 -0.96 14.71
CA MET A 152 -5.26 -2.04 14.96
C MET A 152 -6.63 -1.50 15.35
N LYS A 153 -6.69 -0.38 16.09
CA LYS A 153 -7.94 0.30 16.43
C LYS A 153 -8.59 0.85 15.17
N HIS A 154 -7.81 1.50 14.31
CA HIS A 154 -8.31 2.01 13.04
C HIS A 154 -8.78 0.91 12.08
N TRP A 155 -8.10 -0.23 12.06
CA TRP A 155 -8.56 -1.40 11.33
C TRP A 155 -9.92 -1.91 11.83
N MET A 156 -10.15 -1.92 13.14
CA MET A 156 -11.45 -2.29 13.69
C MET A 156 -12.54 -1.27 13.30
N GLU A 157 -12.23 0.03 13.30
CA GLU A 157 -13.17 1.06 12.87
C GLU A 157 -13.52 0.91 11.38
N LEU A 158 -12.50 0.66 10.53
CA LEU A 158 -12.68 0.38 9.11
C LEU A 158 -13.51 -0.87 8.88
N LEU A 159 -13.21 -1.97 9.57
CA LEU A 159 -13.95 -3.24 9.45
C LEU A 159 -15.41 -3.09 9.87
N ASN A 160 -15.68 -2.37 10.95
CA ASN A 160 -17.04 -2.11 11.41
C ASN A 160 -17.88 -1.34 10.38
N ARG A 161 -17.25 -0.44 9.62
CA ARG A 161 -17.94 0.36 8.59
C ARG A 161 -17.96 -0.35 7.22
N TYR A 162 -16.98 -1.16 6.92
CA TYR A 162 -16.77 -1.85 5.64
C TYR A 162 -16.41 -3.32 5.90
N PRO A 163 -17.41 -4.19 6.17
CA PRO A 163 -17.17 -5.57 6.62
C PRO A 163 -16.41 -6.47 5.64
N ASP A 164 -16.30 -6.08 4.39
CA ASP A 164 -15.58 -6.79 3.33
C ASP A 164 -14.20 -6.18 3.00
N ILE A 165 -13.71 -5.28 3.86
CA ILE A 165 -12.39 -4.65 3.69
C ILE A 165 -11.27 -5.67 3.84
N HIS A 166 -10.19 -5.47 3.07
CA HIS A 166 -8.97 -6.24 3.18
C HIS A 166 -7.80 -5.40 3.65
N PHE A 167 -6.87 -6.06 4.32
CA PHE A 167 -5.71 -5.43 4.94
C PHE A 167 -4.42 -6.09 4.50
N ILE A 168 -3.34 -5.35 4.67
CA ILE A 168 -1.97 -5.84 4.63
C ILE A 168 -1.30 -5.55 5.96
N TYR A 169 -0.62 -6.54 6.52
CA TYR A 169 0.13 -6.41 7.75
C TYR A 169 1.62 -6.23 7.48
N ASP A 170 2.14 -5.06 7.87
CA ASP A 170 3.58 -4.76 7.85
C ASP A 170 4.17 -4.95 9.25
N THR A 171 5.14 -5.86 9.35
CA THR A 171 5.80 -6.21 10.62
C THR A 171 6.61 -5.06 11.20
N LYS A 172 7.22 -4.22 10.36
CA LYS A 172 7.96 -3.03 10.79
C LYS A 172 7.03 -1.95 11.35
N MET A 173 5.89 -1.72 10.71
CA MET A 173 4.90 -0.77 11.21
C MET A 173 4.34 -1.22 12.57
N ALA A 174 4.09 -2.51 12.74
CA ALA A 174 3.68 -3.08 14.02
C ALA A 174 4.76 -2.89 15.10
N ALA A 175 6.03 -3.14 14.77
CA ALA A 175 7.15 -2.97 15.70
C ALA A 175 7.29 -1.52 16.15
N LEU A 176 7.12 -0.54 15.26
CA LEU A 176 7.13 0.89 15.61
C LEU A 176 6.08 1.29 16.64
N HIS A 177 4.96 0.55 16.70
CA HIS A 177 3.91 0.74 17.71
C HIS A 177 4.00 -0.24 18.89
N CYS A 178 5.06 -1.07 18.97
CA CYS A 178 5.17 -2.17 19.94
C CYS A 178 3.93 -3.09 19.90
N GLN A 179 3.46 -3.42 18.70
CA GLN A 179 2.21 -4.13 18.45
C GLN A 179 2.40 -5.47 17.72
N GLU A 180 3.61 -6.01 17.64
CA GLU A 180 3.93 -7.23 16.90
C GLU A 180 3.13 -8.44 17.37
N THR A 181 2.77 -8.45 18.66
CA THR A 181 2.00 -9.53 19.27
C THR A 181 0.49 -9.29 19.28
N LEU A 182 0.03 -8.08 19.01
CA LEU A 182 -1.40 -7.72 19.10
C LEU A 182 -2.28 -8.52 18.15
N LEU A 183 -1.78 -8.90 16.99
CA LEU A 183 -2.51 -9.75 16.07
C LEU A 183 -2.92 -11.10 16.65
N TYR A 184 -2.27 -11.56 17.72
CA TYR A 184 -2.55 -12.80 18.42
C TYR A 184 -3.47 -12.60 19.63
N ASP A 185 -3.92 -11.36 19.90
CA ASP A 185 -4.94 -11.04 20.90
C ASP A 185 -6.33 -11.46 20.36
N ASP A 186 -7.09 -12.20 21.15
CA ASP A 186 -8.41 -12.75 20.77
C ASP A 186 -9.37 -11.72 20.16
N LYS A 187 -9.27 -10.44 20.58
CA LYS A 187 -10.10 -9.35 20.05
C LYS A 187 -9.85 -9.02 18.58
N TYR A 188 -8.68 -9.43 18.07
CA TYR A 188 -8.28 -9.20 16.67
C TYR A 188 -8.31 -10.48 15.82
N ASP A 189 -8.75 -11.59 16.41
CA ASP A 189 -8.86 -12.88 15.72
C ASP A 189 -9.66 -12.82 14.41
N ILE A 190 -10.61 -11.89 14.32
CA ILE A 190 -11.44 -11.68 13.15
C ILE A 190 -10.59 -11.43 11.89
N PHE A 191 -9.48 -10.69 12.00
CA PHE A 191 -8.61 -10.40 10.86
C PHE A 191 -7.99 -11.65 10.25
N TRP A 192 -7.72 -12.68 11.08
CA TRP A 192 -7.17 -13.97 10.66
C TRP A 192 -8.26 -14.96 10.26
N LYS A 193 -9.24 -15.13 11.15
CA LYS A 193 -10.29 -16.16 11.01
C LYS A 193 -11.15 -15.91 9.79
N GLU A 194 -11.45 -14.66 9.48
CA GLU A 194 -12.24 -14.27 8.32
C GLU A 194 -11.38 -13.85 7.12
N LYS A 195 -10.06 -14.00 7.23
CA LYS A 195 -9.10 -13.77 6.15
C LYS A 195 -9.13 -12.35 5.60
N HIS A 196 -9.32 -11.36 6.46
CA HIS A 196 -9.22 -9.95 6.07
C HIS A 196 -7.79 -9.55 5.71
N ILE A 197 -6.76 -10.17 6.32
CA ILE A 197 -5.37 -9.95 5.93
C ILE A 197 -5.07 -10.79 4.70
N ARG A 198 -4.74 -10.12 3.59
CA ARG A 198 -4.51 -10.72 2.26
C ARG A 198 -3.07 -10.64 1.79
N HIS A 199 -2.24 -9.88 2.49
CA HIS A 199 -0.84 -9.68 2.14
C HIS A 199 -0.02 -9.33 3.40
N TYR A 200 1.29 -9.53 3.33
CA TYR A 200 2.22 -9.26 4.43
C TYR A 200 3.47 -8.58 3.90
N HIS A 201 3.87 -7.49 4.55
CA HIS A 201 5.22 -6.98 4.44
C HIS A 201 6.06 -7.52 5.60
N VAL A 202 7.08 -8.30 5.27
CA VAL A 202 8.02 -8.83 6.23
C VAL A 202 9.30 -8.03 6.13
N ASN A 203 9.53 -7.18 7.10
CA ASN A 203 10.68 -6.31 7.19
C ASN A 203 11.49 -6.64 8.44
N ASP A 204 12.81 -6.50 8.35
CA ASP A 204 13.65 -6.47 9.52
C ASP A 204 13.51 -5.12 10.25
N TYR A 205 13.39 -5.17 11.58
CA TYR A 205 13.33 -4.00 12.44
C TYR A 205 14.34 -4.21 13.57
N GLY A 206 15.48 -3.54 13.45
CA GLY A 206 16.50 -3.50 14.48
C GLY A 206 16.55 -2.14 15.16
N CYS A 207 16.73 -2.10 16.48
CA CYS A 207 17.26 -0.93 17.16
C CYS A 207 18.72 -0.79 16.74
N GLY A 208 18.98 0.07 15.75
CA GLY A 208 20.34 0.40 15.33
C GLY A 208 21.09 1.20 16.39
#